data_76446a5542fea0ced4390fa34479ca8c
#
_entry.id   76446a5542fea0ced4390fa34479ca8c
#
_cell.length_a   1.000
_cell.length_b   1.000
_cell.length_c   1.000
_cell.angle_alpha   90.00
_cell.angle_beta   90.00
_cell.angle_gamma   90.00
#
_symmetry.space_group_name_H-M   'P 1'
#
loop_
_entity.id
_entity.type
_entity.pdbx_description
1 polymer ?
#
loop_
_entity_poly.entity_id
_entity_poly.type
_entity_poly.pdbx_seq_one_letter_code
_entity_poly.pdbx_strand_id
1 'polypeptide(L)' 'NTLMSRKQKSRLRNLYKSAMPYLERYRALAPDQKGKWGMPLYTIYLNLNMGKEFEEIDTLLKTDDNK' A
#
# COMPACT_ATOMS: atom_id res chain seq x y z
N ASN A 1 -12.86 20.69 -11.74
CA ASN A 1 -13.35 20.39 -10.46
C ASN A 1 -12.43 19.46 -9.71
N THR A 2 -12.93 18.92 -8.68
CA THR A 2 -12.11 18.10 -7.80
C THR A 2 -11.79 16.74 -8.37
N LEU A 3 -12.45 16.36 -9.43
CA LEU A 3 -12.27 15.02 -9.96
C LEU A 3 -11.04 14.95 -10.83
N MET A 4 -10.23 13.96 -10.59
CA MET A 4 -9.09 13.72 -11.44
C MET A 4 -9.52 13.14 -12.77
N SER A 5 -8.84 13.56 -13.81
CA SER A 5 -9.11 13.00 -15.12
C SER A 5 -8.66 11.53 -15.16
N ARG A 6 -9.12 10.81 -16.17
CA ARG A 6 -8.72 9.42 -16.31
C ARG A 6 -7.21 9.29 -16.45
N LYS A 7 -6.60 10.24 -17.13
CA LYS A 7 -5.14 10.21 -17.30
C LYS A 7 -4.44 10.35 -15.96
N GLN A 8 -4.93 11.23 -15.11
CA GLN A 8 -4.32 11.42 -13.80
C GLN A 8 -4.49 10.18 -12.94
N LYS A 9 -5.65 9.55 -13.00
CA LYS A 9 -5.87 8.32 -12.25
C LYS A 9 -4.95 7.21 -12.75
N SER A 10 -4.78 7.11 -14.05
CA SER A 10 -3.89 6.10 -14.62
C SER A 10 -2.46 6.32 -14.17
N ARG A 11 -2.02 7.57 -14.13
CA ARG A 11 -0.67 7.87 -13.69
C ARG A 11 -0.46 7.48 -12.24
N LEU A 12 -1.41 7.81 -11.39
CA LEU A 12 -1.32 7.45 -9.99
C LEU A 12 -1.27 5.94 -9.82
N ARG A 13 -2.12 5.26 -10.57
CA ARG A 13 -2.15 3.81 -10.51
C ARG A 13 -0.82 3.22 -10.93
N ASN A 14 -0.23 3.77 -12.00
CA ASN A 14 1.07 3.28 -12.47
C ASN A 14 2.17 3.56 -11.46
N LEU A 15 2.11 4.71 -10.80
CA LEU A 15 3.07 5.03 -9.76
C LEU A 15 2.98 4.03 -8.60
N TYR A 16 1.77 3.72 -8.19
CA TYR A 16 1.57 2.76 -7.12
C TYR A 16 2.07 1.39 -7.53
N LYS A 17 1.79 0.98 -8.76
CA LYS A 17 2.28 -0.30 -9.24
C LYS A 17 3.81 -0.35 -9.27
N SER A 18 4.42 0.76 -9.62
CA SER A 18 5.88 0.83 -9.66
C SER A 18 6.49 0.80 -8.27
N ALA A 19 5.82 1.44 -7.32
CA ALA A 19 6.33 1.48 -5.95
C ALA A 19 6.09 0.19 -5.19
N MET A 20 5.07 -0.55 -5.57
CA MET A 20 4.66 -1.73 -4.82
C MET A 20 5.79 -2.75 -4.65
N PRO A 21 6.53 -3.13 -5.71
CA PRO A 21 7.58 -4.13 -5.52
C PRO A 21 8.68 -3.67 -4.58
N TYR A 22 8.97 -2.38 -4.55
CA TYR A 22 9.97 -1.85 -3.62
C TYR A 22 9.53 -2.05 -2.19
N LEU A 23 8.28 -1.70 -1.92
CA LEU A 23 7.76 -1.79 -0.57
C LEU A 23 7.55 -3.24 -0.14
N GLU A 24 7.16 -4.09 -1.07
CA GLU A 24 7.02 -5.50 -0.75
C GLU A 24 8.38 -6.12 -0.45
N ARG A 25 9.39 -5.68 -1.14
CA ARG A 25 10.76 -6.12 -0.88
C ARG A 25 11.22 -5.63 0.48
N TYR A 26 10.93 -4.38 0.79
CA TYR A 26 11.27 -3.81 2.08
C TYR A 26 10.60 -4.61 3.19
N ARG A 27 9.34 -4.93 3.01
CA ARG A 27 8.60 -5.73 3.97
C ARG A 27 9.28 -7.09 4.19
N ALA A 28 9.73 -7.70 3.12
CA ALA A 28 10.38 -9.01 3.21
C ALA A 28 11.73 -8.92 3.91
N LEU A 29 12.45 -7.82 3.71
CA LEU A 29 13.76 -7.64 4.29
C LEU A 29 13.70 -7.14 5.73
N ALA A 30 12.70 -6.33 6.04
CA ALA A 30 12.58 -5.72 7.36
C ALA A 30 11.14 -5.77 7.83
N PRO A 31 10.61 -6.95 8.09
CA PRO A 31 9.19 -7.09 8.46
C PRO A 31 8.84 -6.36 9.76
N ASP A 32 9.81 -6.15 10.62
CA ASP A 32 9.58 -5.45 11.88
C ASP A 32 9.47 -3.94 11.71
N GLN A 33 9.78 -3.43 10.53
CA GLN A 33 9.71 -1.99 10.25
C GLN A 33 8.35 -1.61 9.68
N LYS A 34 7.28 -2.07 10.32
CA LYS A 34 5.92 -1.82 9.83
C LYS A 34 5.62 -0.35 9.63
N GLY A 35 6.20 0.50 10.45
CA GLY A 35 5.96 1.93 10.31
C GLY A 35 6.48 2.50 9.00
N LYS A 36 7.39 1.79 8.33
CA LYS A 36 7.98 2.30 7.10
C LYS A 36 7.33 1.74 5.85
N TRP A 37 6.91 0.47 5.87
CA TRP A 37 6.28 -0.09 4.68
C TRP A 37 4.77 -0.29 4.84
N GLY A 38 4.26 -0.27 6.07
CA GLY A 38 2.87 -0.59 6.31
C GLY A 38 1.90 0.38 5.70
N MET A 39 1.99 1.66 6.06
CA MET A 39 1.06 2.65 5.53
C MET A 39 1.21 2.87 4.03
N PRO A 40 2.42 2.94 3.48
CA PRO A 40 2.54 3.03 2.03
C PRO A 40 1.88 1.85 1.30
N LEU A 41 2.10 0.63 1.78
CA LEU A 41 1.47 -0.53 1.15
C LEU A 41 -0.04 -0.51 1.33
N TYR A 42 -0.50 -0.11 2.51
CA TYR A 42 -1.92 0.03 2.77
C TYR A 42 -2.57 0.94 1.72
N THR A 43 -1.95 2.09 1.51
CA THR A 43 -2.44 3.06 0.55
C THR A 43 -2.43 2.50 -0.87
N ILE A 44 -1.35 1.81 -1.23
CA ILE A 44 -1.23 1.24 -2.57
C ILE A 44 -2.29 0.19 -2.82
N TYR A 45 -2.44 -0.73 -1.89
CA TYR A 45 -3.42 -1.81 -2.05
C TYR A 45 -4.84 -1.25 -2.10
N LEU A 46 -5.12 -0.23 -1.30
CA LEU A 46 -6.43 0.40 -1.30
C LEU A 46 -6.72 1.04 -2.66
N ASN A 47 -5.76 1.78 -3.18
CA ASN A 47 -5.96 2.51 -4.44
C ASN A 47 -5.97 1.60 -5.65
N LEU A 48 -5.32 0.45 -5.57
CA LEU A 48 -5.32 -0.51 -6.67
C LEU A 48 -6.44 -1.54 -6.54
N ASN A 49 -7.28 -1.40 -5.52
CA ASN A 49 -8.40 -2.32 -5.29
C ASN A 49 -7.92 -3.76 -5.09
N MET A 50 -6.80 -3.92 -4.43
CA MET A 50 -6.27 -5.25 -4.13
C MET A 50 -6.80 -5.69 -2.76
N GLY A 51 -8.06 -6.08 -2.75
CA GLY A 51 -8.78 -6.32 -1.50
C GLY A 51 -8.13 -7.35 -0.58
N LYS A 52 -7.62 -8.43 -1.17
CA LYS A 52 -7.01 -9.49 -0.40
C LYS A 52 -5.74 -8.99 0.31
N GLU A 53 -4.88 -8.33 -0.44
CA GLU A 53 -3.65 -7.79 0.11
C GLU A 53 -3.95 -6.66 1.08
N PHE A 54 -4.96 -5.87 0.77
CA PHE A 54 -5.38 -4.79 1.64
C PHE A 54 -5.81 -5.33 3.01
N GLU A 55 -6.61 -6.38 3.02
CA GLU A 55 -7.06 -6.97 4.26
C GLU A 55 -5.89 -7.51 5.06
N GLU A 56 -4.94 -8.11 4.39
CA GLU A 56 -3.77 -8.65 5.06
C GLU A 56 -2.98 -7.55 5.75
N ILE A 57 -2.73 -6.46 5.04
CA ILE A 57 -1.99 -5.33 5.60
C ILE A 57 -2.78 -4.69 6.74
N ASP A 58 -4.07 -4.54 6.55
CA ASP A 58 -4.93 -3.96 7.57
C ASP A 58 -4.86 -4.75 8.86
N THR A 59 -4.93 -6.06 8.75
CA THR A 59 -4.83 -6.95 9.90
C THR A 59 -3.48 -6.84 10.59
N LEU A 60 -2.41 -6.79 9.79
CA LEU A 60 -1.08 -6.67 10.35
C LEU A 60 -0.90 -5.38 11.13
N LEU A 61 -1.42 -4.28 10.58
CA LEU A 61 -1.29 -2.99 11.23
C LEU A 61 -2.09 -2.93 12.52
N LYS A 62 -3.28 -3.52 12.51
CA LYS A 62 -4.10 -3.56 13.70
C LYS A 62 -3.48 -4.43 14.78
N THR A 63 -2.92 -5.54 14.38
CA THR A 63 -2.27 -6.44 15.33
C THR A 63 -1.09 -5.76 16.00
N ASP A 64 -0.37 -4.95 15.23
CA ASP A 64 0.76 -4.23 15.78
C ASP A 64 0.31 -3.26 16.88
N ASP A 65 -0.86 -2.69 16.73
CA ASP A 65 -1.38 -1.74 17.70
C ASP A 65 -1.69 -2.37 19.04
N ASN A 66 -1.86 -3.66 19.07
CA ASN A 66 -2.21 -4.35 20.30
C ASN A 66 -1.03 -4.60 21.20
N LYS A 67 0.12 -4.20 20.78
CA LYS A 67 1.30 -4.36 21.62
C LYS A 67 1.51 -3.18 22.55
#